data_137fa2e3f31a7d8811c183673ef22312
#
_entry.id   137fa2e3f31a7d8811c183673ef22312
#
_cell.length_a   1.000
_cell.length_b   1.000
_cell.length_c   1.000
_cell.angle_alpha   90.00
_cell.angle_beta   90.00
_cell.angle_gamma   90.00
#
_symmetry.space_group_name_H-M   'P 1'
#
loop_
_entity.id
_entity.type
_entity.pdbx_description
1 polymer ?
#
loop_
_entity_poly.entity_id
_entity_poly.type
_entity_poly.pdbx_seq_one_letter_code
_entity_poly.pdbx_strand_id
1 'polypeptide(L)'
;MRALPLSGSESRYTNRRWSTPTGIGNNNCYAYAVGDYESYRWQKSIPGDRSGLSSGKHNYTHCTGLPGRVISDNPKKIYRAGADEKCKKGYFKVMMFVSPGRPMNYIRQGDFHFYKQHGVVEYKIKPGDTMKAVAKFFKVPESRVKKGGAFKVGKRVLFRANVFSHKRGWATGPLLTDAKGKAITDPRKASRDYPGLNYEKYCSSFCVKDTGIKVGKTHPKVR
;
A
#
# COMPACT_ATOMS: atom_id res chain seq x y z
N MET A 1 -14.26 12.28 13.32
CA MET A 1 -13.57 12.34 12.00
C MET A 1 -14.10 11.20 11.12
N ARG A 2 -14.62 11.49 9.94
CA ARG A 2 -15.24 10.48 9.07
C ARG A 2 -14.17 9.53 8.50
N ALA A 3 -14.44 8.22 8.53
CA ALA A 3 -13.57 7.23 7.90
C ALA A 3 -13.59 7.38 6.37
N LEU A 4 -12.46 7.08 5.70
CA LEU A 4 -12.40 7.10 4.25
C LEU A 4 -13.38 6.07 3.66
N PRO A 5 -14.07 6.38 2.55
CA PRO A 5 -15.10 5.51 2.01
C PRO A 5 -14.50 4.22 1.44
N LEU A 6 -15.22 3.10 1.63
CA LEU A 6 -14.94 1.81 1.02
C LEU A 6 -15.81 1.61 -0.22
N SER A 7 -15.26 1.07 -1.28
CA SER A 7 -15.99 0.69 -2.49
C SER A 7 -16.78 -0.61 -2.30
N GLY A 8 -16.29 -1.48 -1.40
CA GLY A 8 -16.72 -2.85 -1.21
C GLY A 8 -15.91 -3.87 -2.03
N SER A 9 -14.89 -3.40 -2.77
CA SER A 9 -14.01 -4.24 -3.60
C SER A 9 -12.57 -4.27 -3.09
N GLU A 10 -12.34 -3.74 -1.88
CA GLU A 10 -11.03 -3.78 -1.26
C GLU A 10 -10.64 -5.22 -0.95
N SER A 11 -9.44 -5.61 -1.39
CA SER A 11 -8.89 -6.91 -1.04
C SER A 11 -8.73 -7.05 0.47
N ARG A 12 -8.88 -8.27 0.98
CA ARG A 12 -8.50 -8.58 2.35
C ARG A 12 -7.01 -8.29 2.56
N TYR A 13 -6.67 -7.64 3.68
CA TYR A 13 -5.29 -7.62 4.12
C TYR A 13 -4.87 -9.03 4.55
N THR A 14 -3.81 -9.50 3.97
CA THR A 14 -3.07 -10.68 4.41
C THR A 14 -1.59 -10.46 4.11
N ASN A 15 -0.74 -10.92 5.01
CA ASN A 15 0.70 -10.81 4.83
C ASN A 15 1.37 -12.10 4.32
N ARG A 16 0.60 -13.16 4.05
CA ARG A 16 1.16 -14.49 3.74
C ARG A 16 2.10 -14.48 2.54
N ARG A 17 1.52 -14.30 1.34
CA ARG A 17 2.26 -14.34 0.07
C ARG A 17 3.36 -13.26 -0.01
N TRP A 18 3.02 -12.04 0.44
CA TRP A 18 3.91 -10.90 0.36
C TRP A 18 5.02 -10.87 1.42
N SER A 19 4.95 -11.76 2.43
CA SER A 19 5.95 -11.89 3.50
C SER A 19 6.86 -13.11 3.31
N THR A 20 6.75 -13.84 2.21
CA THR A 20 7.75 -14.83 1.82
C THR A 20 9.04 -14.14 1.35
N PRO A 21 10.19 -14.81 1.35
CA PRO A 21 11.43 -14.25 0.79
C PRO A 21 11.25 -13.68 -0.62
N THR A 22 10.55 -14.41 -1.50
CA THR A 22 10.18 -13.93 -2.85
C THR A 22 9.27 -12.71 -2.80
N GLY A 23 8.24 -12.73 -1.96
CA GLY A 23 7.31 -11.61 -1.82
C GLY A 23 7.99 -10.33 -1.33
N ILE A 24 8.96 -10.47 -0.42
CA ILE A 24 9.76 -9.36 0.09
C ILE A 24 10.75 -8.88 -0.96
N GLY A 25 11.60 -9.77 -1.48
CA GLY A 25 12.75 -9.40 -2.29
C GLY A 25 12.43 -8.98 -3.72
N ASN A 26 11.29 -9.42 -4.28
CA ASN A 26 10.95 -9.13 -5.68
C ASN A 26 9.95 -7.99 -5.84
N ASN A 27 9.33 -7.53 -4.74
CA ASN A 27 8.24 -6.57 -4.83
C ASN A 27 8.51 -5.34 -3.98
N ASN A 28 8.33 -4.17 -4.55
CA ASN A 28 8.38 -2.90 -3.82
C ASN A 28 6.97 -2.43 -3.38
N CYS A 29 6.90 -1.21 -2.84
CA CYS A 29 5.66 -0.60 -2.39
C CYS A 29 4.63 -0.40 -3.52
N TYR A 30 5.08 -0.09 -4.74
CA TYR A 30 4.21 0.14 -5.89
C TYR A 30 3.56 -1.16 -6.36
N ALA A 31 4.36 -2.19 -6.66
CA ALA A 31 3.85 -3.51 -7.05
C ALA A 31 2.88 -4.07 -5.99
N TYR A 32 3.22 -3.95 -4.71
CA TYR A 32 2.34 -4.36 -3.61
C TYR A 32 1.02 -3.59 -3.60
N ALA A 33 1.08 -2.26 -3.65
CA ALA A 33 -0.12 -1.43 -3.51
C ALA A 33 -1.15 -1.68 -4.63
N VAL A 34 -0.68 -1.91 -5.86
CA VAL A 34 -1.57 -2.21 -6.98
C VAL A 34 -1.92 -3.69 -7.11
N GLY A 35 -1.27 -4.57 -6.35
CA GLY A 35 -1.56 -6.00 -6.33
C GLY A 35 -0.85 -6.81 -7.41
N ASP A 36 0.19 -6.27 -8.04
CA ASP A 36 1.01 -6.97 -9.04
C ASP A 36 2.16 -7.72 -8.36
N TYR A 37 1.96 -9.02 -8.11
CA TYR A 37 2.98 -9.86 -7.50
C TYR A 37 3.99 -10.31 -8.55
N GLU A 38 5.22 -9.82 -8.42
CA GLU A 38 6.34 -10.19 -9.29
C GLU A 38 7.05 -11.44 -8.79
N SER A 39 7.40 -12.32 -9.73
CA SER A 39 8.17 -13.53 -9.44
C SER A 39 9.67 -13.36 -9.67
N TYR A 40 10.08 -12.30 -10.36
CA TYR A 40 11.46 -12.05 -10.77
C TYR A 40 12.23 -11.22 -9.75
N ARG A 41 13.43 -11.66 -9.42
CA ARG A 41 14.32 -10.98 -8.47
C ARG A 41 14.73 -9.58 -8.95
N TRP A 42 14.87 -8.67 -7.99
CA TRP A 42 15.50 -7.34 -8.15
C TRP A 42 14.79 -6.35 -9.07
N GLN A 43 13.53 -6.60 -9.37
CA GLN A 43 12.74 -5.64 -10.12
C GLN A 43 12.07 -4.63 -9.18
N LYS A 44 12.63 -3.43 -9.13
CA LYS A 44 11.93 -2.28 -8.55
C LYS A 44 10.98 -1.72 -9.61
N SER A 45 9.71 -2.13 -9.57
CA SER A 45 8.70 -1.50 -10.42
C SER A 45 8.58 -0.02 -10.07
N ILE A 46 8.75 0.85 -11.04
CA ILE A 46 8.60 2.30 -10.87
C ILE A 46 7.45 2.82 -11.73
N PRO A 47 6.76 3.92 -11.30
CA PRO A 47 5.68 4.50 -12.08
C PRO A 47 6.13 4.86 -13.50
N GLY A 48 5.45 4.31 -14.49
CA GLY A 48 5.76 4.47 -15.91
C GLY A 48 6.59 3.35 -16.54
N ASP A 49 7.02 2.33 -15.77
CA ASP A 49 7.84 1.23 -16.30
C ASP A 49 7.13 0.48 -17.42
N ARG A 50 5.89 0.08 -17.15
CA ARG A 50 5.10 -0.67 -18.12
C ARG A 50 4.74 0.14 -19.35
N SER A 51 4.43 1.41 -19.18
CA SER A 51 4.10 2.33 -20.29
C SER A 51 5.33 2.84 -21.03
N GLY A 52 6.54 2.60 -20.52
CA GLY A 52 7.78 3.13 -21.10
C GLY A 52 8.05 4.60 -20.74
N LEU A 53 7.21 5.22 -19.90
CA LEU A 53 7.34 6.63 -19.52
C LEU A 53 8.33 6.88 -18.38
N SER A 54 8.91 5.82 -17.79
CA SER A 54 9.90 5.93 -16.72
C SER A 54 11.31 6.19 -17.22
N SER A 55 11.60 5.97 -18.51
CA SER A 55 12.94 6.06 -19.09
C SER A 55 13.59 7.43 -18.79
N GLY A 56 14.79 7.43 -18.21
CA GLY A 56 15.53 8.63 -17.83
C GLY A 56 14.89 9.50 -16.71
N LYS A 57 13.77 9.09 -16.15
CA LYS A 57 12.98 9.91 -15.21
C LYS A 57 12.97 9.31 -13.80
N HIS A 58 14.12 9.27 -13.16
CA HIS A 58 14.27 8.71 -11.81
C HIS A 58 14.21 9.76 -10.68
N ASN A 59 13.78 10.99 -10.97
CA ASN A 59 13.62 12.02 -9.95
C ASN A 59 12.23 11.91 -9.30
N TYR A 60 12.21 11.63 -8.00
CA TYR A 60 11.02 11.45 -7.17
C TYR A 60 10.90 12.52 -6.07
N THR A 61 11.68 13.61 -6.17
CA THR A 61 11.62 14.72 -5.20
C THR A 61 10.31 15.49 -5.26
N HIS A 62 9.59 15.38 -6.39
CA HIS A 62 8.34 16.07 -6.64
C HIS A 62 7.28 15.13 -7.20
N CYS A 63 6.01 15.51 -7.01
CA CYS A 63 4.86 14.78 -7.53
C CYS A 63 4.67 14.94 -9.05
N THR A 64 5.33 15.91 -9.67
CA THR A 64 5.13 16.28 -11.08
C THR A 64 5.31 15.09 -12.02
N GLY A 65 4.28 14.80 -12.82
CA GLY A 65 4.27 13.71 -13.80
C GLY A 65 4.09 12.31 -13.21
N LEU A 66 4.41 12.08 -11.93
CA LEU A 66 4.32 10.75 -11.32
C LEU A 66 2.90 10.16 -11.33
N PRO A 67 1.84 10.90 -10.95
CA PRO A 67 0.48 10.37 -11.02
C PRO A 67 0.05 9.98 -12.44
N GLY A 68 0.48 10.74 -13.46
CA GLY A 68 0.23 10.40 -14.86
C GLY A 68 0.89 9.09 -15.25
N ARG A 69 2.15 8.87 -14.86
CA ARG A 69 2.87 7.61 -15.11
C ARG A 69 2.21 6.40 -14.47
N VAL A 70 1.67 6.53 -13.24
CA VAL A 70 0.89 5.46 -12.58
C VAL A 70 -0.33 5.07 -13.41
N ILE A 71 -1.07 6.06 -13.91
CA ILE A 71 -2.26 5.80 -14.74
C ILE A 71 -1.87 5.18 -16.08
N SER A 72 -0.81 5.68 -16.72
CA SER A 72 -0.35 5.20 -18.01
C SER A 72 0.11 3.74 -18.00
N ASP A 73 0.54 3.22 -16.85
CA ASP A 73 0.87 1.80 -16.72
C ASP A 73 -0.36 0.88 -16.91
N ASN A 74 -1.55 1.36 -16.61
CA ASN A 74 -2.81 0.62 -16.80
C ASN A 74 -3.99 1.59 -17.07
N PRO A 75 -4.05 2.27 -18.21
CA PRO A 75 -4.95 3.41 -18.44
C PRO A 75 -6.44 3.08 -18.34
N LYS A 76 -6.83 1.82 -18.61
CA LYS A 76 -8.23 1.35 -18.49
C LYS A 76 -8.56 0.78 -17.10
N LYS A 77 -7.57 0.68 -16.20
CA LYS A 77 -7.70 -0.02 -14.90
C LYS A 77 -7.27 0.82 -13.70
N ILE A 78 -6.70 1.99 -13.93
CA ILE A 78 -6.31 2.95 -12.90
C ILE A 78 -6.83 4.32 -13.31
N TYR A 79 -7.51 5.02 -12.39
CA TYR A 79 -7.90 6.40 -12.59
C TYR A 79 -7.65 7.22 -11.33
N ARG A 80 -7.44 8.53 -11.50
CA ARG A 80 -7.28 9.46 -10.39
C ARG A 80 -8.62 9.68 -9.69
N ALA A 81 -8.59 9.73 -8.37
CA ALA A 81 -9.74 10.04 -7.54
C ALA A 81 -9.31 10.94 -6.38
N GLY A 82 -10.23 11.69 -5.82
CA GLY A 82 -10.02 12.42 -4.58
C GLY A 82 -9.72 11.46 -3.42
N ALA A 83 -8.95 11.94 -2.42
CA ALA A 83 -8.62 11.13 -1.26
C ALA A 83 -9.88 10.63 -0.51
N ASP A 84 -10.88 11.51 -0.40
CA ASP A 84 -12.14 11.25 0.28
C ASP A 84 -13.25 10.75 -0.67
N GLU A 85 -12.96 10.63 -1.96
CA GLU A 85 -13.88 10.10 -2.96
C GLU A 85 -13.98 8.58 -2.88
N LYS A 86 -15.18 8.04 -3.03
CA LYS A 86 -15.41 6.58 -3.08
C LYS A 86 -15.02 6.02 -4.45
N CYS A 87 -14.23 4.96 -4.49
CA CYS A 87 -13.96 4.24 -5.73
C CYS A 87 -15.22 3.50 -6.24
N LYS A 88 -15.31 3.30 -7.55
CA LYS A 88 -16.34 2.46 -8.17
C LYS A 88 -16.23 1.01 -7.68
N LYS A 89 -17.33 0.27 -7.75
CA LYS A 89 -17.31 -1.20 -7.54
C LYS A 89 -16.28 -1.85 -8.50
N GLY A 90 -15.51 -2.82 -8.01
CA GLY A 90 -14.41 -3.45 -8.74
C GLY A 90 -13.09 -2.68 -8.65
N TYR A 91 -13.03 -1.60 -7.85
CA TYR A 91 -11.83 -0.81 -7.64
C TYR A 91 -11.60 -0.55 -6.15
N PHE A 92 -10.33 -0.40 -5.74
CA PHE A 92 -9.93 -0.03 -4.38
C PHE A 92 -9.00 1.17 -4.39
N LYS A 93 -8.89 1.85 -3.26
CA LYS A 93 -8.07 3.07 -3.14
C LYS A 93 -6.59 2.75 -2.90
N VAL A 94 -5.76 3.50 -3.61
CA VAL A 94 -4.31 3.56 -3.42
C VAL A 94 -3.91 5.02 -3.26
N MET A 95 -3.00 5.31 -2.33
CA MET A 95 -2.47 6.67 -2.13
C MET A 95 -0.97 6.69 -2.35
N MET A 96 -0.48 7.75 -3.00
CA MET A 96 0.91 7.95 -3.36
C MET A 96 1.49 9.16 -2.63
N PHE A 97 2.70 8.97 -2.12
CA PHE A 97 3.53 9.99 -1.47
C PHE A 97 4.94 9.97 -2.05
N VAL A 98 5.67 11.07 -1.88
CA VAL A 98 7.10 11.14 -2.19
C VAL A 98 7.88 11.68 -1.00
N SER A 99 9.13 11.23 -0.90
CA SER A 99 10.17 11.82 -0.05
C SER A 99 11.06 12.67 -0.95
N PRO A 100 11.19 13.98 -0.70
CA PRO A 100 11.98 14.86 -1.55
C PRO A 100 13.49 14.57 -1.52
N GLY A 101 13.92 13.60 -0.75
CA GLY A 101 15.33 13.28 -0.54
C GLY A 101 15.98 14.22 0.49
N ARG A 102 17.09 13.77 1.04
CA ARG A 102 17.93 14.60 1.92
C ARG A 102 19.33 14.69 1.30
N PRO A 103 19.98 15.86 1.29
CA PRO A 103 21.30 16.05 0.66
C PRO A 103 22.37 15.09 1.18
N MET A 104 22.26 14.62 2.41
CA MET A 104 23.23 13.77 3.09
C MET A 104 23.01 12.26 2.92
N ASN A 105 21.94 11.83 2.24
CA ASN A 105 21.63 10.41 2.05
C ASN A 105 21.83 10.02 0.59
N TYR A 106 22.17 8.75 0.35
CA TYR A 106 22.36 8.13 -0.98
C TYR A 106 21.14 8.28 -1.93
N ILE A 107 20.03 8.85 -1.46
CA ILE A 107 18.79 9.01 -2.20
C ILE A 107 18.60 10.48 -2.59
N ARG A 108 19.58 11.07 -3.29
CA ARG A 108 19.49 12.45 -3.84
C ARG A 108 18.28 12.63 -4.78
N GLN A 109 17.81 11.55 -5.39
CA GLN A 109 16.68 11.57 -6.34
C GLN A 109 15.31 11.47 -5.66
N GLY A 110 15.27 11.45 -4.32
CA GLY A 110 14.04 11.19 -3.59
C GLY A 110 13.57 9.73 -3.72
N ASP A 111 12.40 9.45 -3.18
CA ASP A 111 11.75 8.14 -3.31
C ASP A 111 10.23 8.31 -3.28
N PHE A 112 9.51 7.29 -3.74
CA PHE A 112 8.05 7.24 -3.72
C PHE A 112 7.57 6.14 -2.78
N HIS A 113 6.35 6.31 -2.27
CA HIS A 113 5.71 5.33 -1.42
C HIS A 113 4.22 5.22 -1.69
N PHE A 114 3.70 4.00 -1.54
CA PHE A 114 2.31 3.69 -1.83
C PHE A 114 1.63 2.99 -0.66
N TYR A 115 0.37 3.33 -0.46
CA TYR A 115 -0.53 2.74 0.53
C TYR A 115 -1.74 2.13 -0.16
N LYS A 116 -2.17 0.95 0.29
CA LYS A 116 -3.33 0.20 -0.22
C LYS A 116 -4.42 0.13 0.82
N GLN A 117 -5.66 0.45 0.43
CA GLN A 117 -6.84 0.32 1.29
C GLN A 117 -7.34 -1.11 1.37
N HIS A 118 -7.81 -1.51 2.56
CA HIS A 118 -8.44 -2.79 2.86
C HIS A 118 -9.75 -2.60 3.62
N GLY A 119 -10.74 -3.44 3.33
CA GLY A 119 -12.03 -3.48 4.04
C GLY A 119 -12.11 -4.61 5.06
N VAL A 120 -11.19 -5.57 4.98
CA VAL A 120 -11.12 -6.75 5.84
C VAL A 120 -9.65 -7.01 6.20
N VAL A 121 -9.41 -7.38 7.45
CA VAL A 121 -8.09 -7.74 7.97
C VAL A 121 -8.06 -9.19 8.39
N GLU A 122 -7.03 -9.92 7.94
CA GLU A 122 -6.62 -11.19 8.50
C GLU A 122 -5.45 -10.91 9.46
N TYR A 123 -5.71 -11.01 10.76
CA TYR A 123 -4.73 -10.73 11.80
C TYR A 123 -4.29 -12.01 12.52
N LYS A 124 -2.98 -12.25 12.60
CA LYS A 124 -2.39 -13.34 13.39
C LYS A 124 -2.23 -12.87 14.82
N ILE A 125 -2.90 -13.56 15.76
CA ILE A 125 -2.81 -13.26 17.20
C ILE A 125 -1.38 -13.52 17.69
N LYS A 126 -0.83 -12.56 18.37
CA LYS A 126 0.53 -12.58 18.94
C LYS A 126 0.49 -12.85 20.44
N PRO A 127 1.59 -13.31 21.05
CA PRO A 127 1.72 -13.30 22.50
C PRO A 127 1.47 -11.89 23.06
N GLY A 128 0.71 -11.79 24.14
CA GLY A 128 0.33 -10.53 24.78
C GLY A 128 -0.86 -9.80 24.15
N ASP A 129 -1.36 -10.23 22.98
CA ASP A 129 -2.57 -9.65 22.42
C ASP A 129 -3.79 -9.96 23.29
N THR A 130 -4.59 -8.93 23.57
CA THR A 130 -5.95 -9.07 24.07
C THR A 130 -6.95 -8.63 23.00
N MET A 131 -8.16 -9.18 23.02
CA MET A 131 -9.21 -8.83 22.07
C MET A 131 -9.50 -7.32 22.09
N LYS A 132 -9.56 -6.73 23.29
CA LYS A 132 -9.72 -5.29 23.53
C LYS A 132 -8.58 -4.47 22.91
N ALA A 133 -7.32 -4.90 23.08
CA ALA A 133 -6.16 -4.21 22.52
C ALA A 133 -6.17 -4.25 21.00
N VAL A 134 -6.46 -5.41 20.40
CA VAL A 134 -6.58 -5.57 18.93
C VAL A 134 -7.72 -4.72 18.38
N ALA A 135 -8.89 -4.73 19.02
CA ALA A 135 -10.04 -3.91 18.61
C ALA A 135 -9.70 -2.40 18.68
N LYS A 136 -9.08 -1.95 19.78
CA LYS A 136 -8.61 -0.57 19.93
C LYS A 136 -7.59 -0.17 18.86
N PHE A 137 -6.62 -1.05 18.57
CA PHE A 137 -5.60 -0.82 17.53
C PHE A 137 -6.23 -0.58 16.16
N PHE A 138 -7.19 -1.41 15.77
CA PHE A 138 -7.87 -1.30 14.47
C PHE A 138 -9.05 -0.31 14.47
N LYS A 139 -9.36 0.31 15.62
CA LYS A 139 -10.50 1.22 15.81
C LYS A 139 -11.84 0.60 15.43
N VAL A 140 -12.06 -0.63 15.84
CA VAL A 140 -13.30 -1.39 15.63
C VAL A 140 -13.90 -1.85 16.96
N PRO A 141 -15.21 -2.14 17.03
CA PRO A 141 -15.81 -2.75 18.20
C PRO A 141 -15.19 -4.12 18.51
N GLU A 142 -15.00 -4.45 19.77
CA GLU A 142 -14.46 -5.74 20.23
C GLU A 142 -15.29 -6.93 19.73
N SER A 143 -16.61 -6.78 19.70
CA SER A 143 -17.55 -7.77 19.16
C SER A 143 -17.23 -8.16 17.71
N ARG A 144 -16.64 -7.24 16.92
CA ARG A 144 -16.26 -7.51 15.53
C ARG A 144 -15.02 -8.41 15.47
N VAL A 145 -14.06 -8.23 16.36
CA VAL A 145 -12.87 -9.11 16.48
C VAL A 145 -13.30 -10.49 16.98
N LYS A 146 -14.17 -10.54 17.99
CA LYS A 146 -14.74 -11.79 18.54
C LYS A 146 -15.39 -12.66 17.48
N LYS A 147 -16.19 -12.07 16.60
CA LYS A 147 -16.85 -12.78 15.48
C LYS A 147 -15.87 -13.27 14.40
N GLY A 148 -14.62 -12.84 14.44
CA GLY A 148 -13.62 -13.13 13.43
C GLY A 148 -12.97 -14.52 13.52
N GLY A 149 -13.27 -15.29 14.56
CA GLY A 149 -12.71 -16.62 14.79
C GLY A 149 -12.13 -16.81 16.19
N ALA A 150 -11.49 -17.95 16.43
CA ALA A 150 -10.88 -18.29 17.71
C ALA A 150 -9.71 -17.32 18.06
N PHE A 151 -9.87 -16.60 19.15
CA PHE A 151 -8.85 -15.66 19.65
C PHE A 151 -7.82 -16.40 20.51
N LYS A 152 -6.84 -17.02 19.84
CA LYS A 152 -5.76 -17.80 20.46
C LYS A 152 -4.43 -17.47 19.77
N VAL A 153 -3.34 -17.36 20.54
CA VAL A 153 -1.99 -17.10 20.02
C VAL A 153 -1.67 -18.05 18.84
N GLY A 154 -1.12 -17.48 17.78
CA GLY A 154 -0.79 -18.19 16.54
C GLY A 154 -1.96 -18.39 15.58
N LYS A 155 -3.21 -18.34 16.04
CA LYS A 155 -4.40 -18.41 15.18
C LYS A 155 -4.62 -17.07 14.45
N ARG A 156 -5.43 -17.09 13.40
CA ARG A 156 -5.81 -15.91 12.63
C ARG A 156 -7.28 -15.60 12.83
N VAL A 157 -7.56 -14.34 13.08
CA VAL A 157 -8.93 -13.80 13.12
C VAL A 157 -9.18 -12.94 11.90
N LEU A 158 -10.39 -12.99 11.37
CA LEU A 158 -10.81 -12.27 10.17
C LEU A 158 -11.95 -11.31 10.53
N PHE A 159 -11.73 -10.02 10.39
CA PHE A 159 -12.76 -9.03 10.73
C PHE A 159 -12.74 -7.82 9.79
N ARG A 160 -13.87 -7.15 9.70
CA ARG A 160 -14.00 -5.91 8.92
C ARG A 160 -13.27 -4.77 9.64
N ALA A 161 -12.34 -4.12 8.96
CA ALA A 161 -11.67 -2.91 9.39
C ALA A 161 -11.26 -2.09 8.17
N ASN A 162 -11.49 -0.79 8.22
CA ASN A 162 -11.08 0.14 7.17
C ASN A 162 -9.67 0.64 7.49
N VAL A 163 -8.69 0.03 6.88
CA VAL A 163 -7.27 0.30 7.14
C VAL A 163 -6.48 0.36 5.85
N PHE A 164 -5.32 0.98 5.94
CA PHE A 164 -4.32 0.95 4.87
C PHE A 164 -3.12 0.12 5.30
N SER A 165 -2.48 -0.47 4.31
CA SER A 165 -1.18 -1.12 4.47
C SER A 165 -0.18 -0.60 3.47
N HIS A 166 1.08 -0.84 3.74
CA HIS A 166 2.18 -0.52 2.84
C HIS A 166 3.29 -1.56 2.95
N LYS A 167 4.28 -1.47 2.08
CA LYS A 167 5.46 -2.34 2.08
C LYS A 167 6.70 -1.47 1.95
N ARG A 168 7.67 -1.62 2.86
CA ARG A 168 8.90 -0.82 2.84
C ARG A 168 9.91 -1.41 1.84
N GLY A 169 9.72 -1.07 0.58
CA GLY A 169 10.60 -1.53 -0.50
C GLY A 169 10.82 -3.06 -0.46
N TRP A 170 12.07 -3.48 -0.49
CA TRP A 170 12.50 -4.88 -0.37
C TRP A 170 12.83 -5.30 1.07
N ALA A 171 12.62 -4.43 2.05
CA ALA A 171 13.01 -4.68 3.43
C ALA A 171 11.95 -5.44 4.25
N THR A 172 10.66 -5.30 3.90
CA THR A 172 9.58 -5.87 4.72
C THR A 172 8.50 -6.53 3.87
N GLY A 173 7.73 -7.44 4.49
CA GLY A 173 6.37 -7.75 4.05
C GLY A 173 5.42 -6.57 4.27
N PRO A 174 4.12 -6.75 4.00
CA PRO A 174 3.11 -5.72 4.23
C PRO A 174 2.96 -5.36 5.71
N LEU A 175 2.88 -4.07 5.99
CA LEU A 175 2.70 -3.49 7.31
C LEU A 175 1.37 -2.74 7.37
N LEU A 176 0.68 -2.86 8.51
CA LEU A 176 -0.54 -2.08 8.84
C LEU A 176 -0.23 -0.85 9.69
N THR A 177 1.05 -0.69 10.08
CA THR A 177 1.51 0.34 11.00
C THR A 177 2.28 1.43 10.30
N ASP A 178 2.12 2.64 10.77
CA ASP A 178 2.93 3.80 10.40
C ASP A 178 4.32 3.77 11.08
N ALA A 179 5.13 4.80 10.87
CA ALA A 179 6.48 4.90 11.45
C ALA A 179 6.48 4.98 12.99
N LYS A 180 5.35 5.31 13.62
CA LYS A 180 5.15 5.34 15.09
C LYS A 180 4.42 4.09 15.61
N GLY A 181 4.27 3.04 14.80
CA GLY A 181 3.61 1.79 15.19
C GLY A 181 2.08 1.87 15.28
N LYS A 182 1.44 2.96 14.84
CA LYS A 182 -0.01 3.12 14.89
C LYS A 182 -0.67 2.54 13.63
N ALA A 183 -1.88 1.97 13.77
CA ALA A 183 -2.66 1.49 12.63
C ALA A 183 -2.98 2.64 11.66
N ILE A 184 -2.79 2.39 10.38
CA ILE A 184 -3.00 3.38 9.33
C ILE A 184 -4.47 3.34 8.89
N THR A 185 -5.26 4.32 9.33
CA THR A 185 -6.66 4.49 8.89
C THR A 185 -6.82 5.59 7.84
N ASP A 186 -5.85 6.51 7.78
CA ASP A 186 -5.71 7.53 6.73
C ASP A 186 -4.21 7.81 6.52
N PRO A 187 -3.62 7.42 5.38
CA PRO A 187 -2.21 7.63 5.12
C PRO A 187 -1.76 9.10 5.18
N ARG A 188 -2.65 10.07 4.93
CA ARG A 188 -2.34 11.50 5.01
C ARG A 188 -2.02 11.95 6.45
N LYS A 189 -2.51 11.21 7.46
CA LYS A 189 -2.36 11.48 8.90
C LYS A 189 -1.38 10.54 9.59
N ALA A 190 -0.92 9.51 8.89
CA ALA A 190 0.06 8.56 9.39
C ALA A 190 1.44 9.20 9.49
N SER A 191 2.25 8.77 10.46
CA SER A 191 3.66 9.09 10.49
C SER A 191 4.38 8.35 9.36
N ARG A 192 5.10 9.10 8.53
CA ARG A 192 5.87 8.54 7.39
C ARG A 192 7.35 8.86 7.50
N ASP A 193 7.77 9.31 8.68
CA ASP A 193 9.16 9.65 8.98
C ASP A 193 9.94 8.39 9.35
N TYR A 194 10.50 7.76 8.34
CA TYR A 194 11.38 6.60 8.49
C TYR A 194 12.84 7.05 8.47
N PRO A 195 13.77 6.34 9.14
CA PRO A 195 15.19 6.65 9.08
C PRO A 195 15.67 6.81 7.62
N GLY A 196 16.19 7.99 7.30
CA GLY A 196 16.69 8.34 5.96
C GLY A 196 15.63 8.69 4.92
N LEU A 197 14.35 8.44 5.16
CA LEU A 197 13.25 8.68 4.21
C LEU A 197 12.04 9.27 4.95
N ASN A 198 11.61 10.45 4.53
CA ASN A 198 10.37 11.06 5.01
C ASN A 198 9.43 11.29 3.83
N TYR A 199 8.43 10.43 3.69
CA TYR A 199 7.43 10.52 2.60
C TYR A 199 6.35 11.56 2.92
N GLU A 200 6.75 12.79 3.18
CA GLU A 200 5.85 13.85 3.68
C GLU A 200 4.90 14.38 2.62
N LYS A 201 5.28 14.37 1.34
CA LYS A 201 4.52 15.01 0.28
C LYS A 201 3.49 14.06 -0.32
N TYR A 202 2.22 14.32 -0.06
CA TYR A 202 1.11 13.64 -0.71
C TYR A 202 1.01 14.06 -2.18
N CYS A 203 0.94 13.08 -3.10
CA CYS A 203 0.87 13.33 -4.53
C CYS A 203 -0.51 13.11 -5.13
N SER A 204 -1.14 11.99 -4.81
CA SER A 204 -2.43 11.64 -5.42
C SER A 204 -3.06 10.45 -4.74
N SER A 205 -4.37 10.30 -4.95
CA SER A 205 -5.09 9.04 -4.76
C SER A 205 -5.53 8.49 -6.10
N PHE A 206 -5.61 7.17 -6.16
CA PHE A 206 -6.05 6.41 -7.31
C PHE A 206 -7.11 5.41 -6.90
N CYS A 207 -8.02 5.12 -7.83
CA CYS A 207 -8.83 3.92 -7.79
C CYS A 207 -8.21 2.92 -8.76
N VAL A 208 -7.83 1.77 -8.21
CA VAL A 208 -7.12 0.69 -8.91
C VAL A 208 -8.06 -0.50 -9.04
N LYS A 209 -8.18 -1.06 -10.23
CA LYS A 209 -9.01 -2.24 -10.48
C LYS A 209 -8.49 -3.41 -9.63
N ASP A 210 -9.40 -4.20 -9.05
CA ASP A 210 -9.08 -5.28 -8.11
C ASP A 210 -8.34 -6.47 -8.75
N THR A 211 -8.32 -6.54 -10.09
CA THR A 211 -7.69 -7.63 -10.85
C THR A 211 -6.94 -7.15 -12.09
N GLY A 212 -5.94 -7.92 -12.50
CA GLY A 212 -5.27 -7.80 -13.79
C GLY A 212 -4.41 -6.55 -13.96
N ILE A 213 -3.90 -5.98 -12.87
CA ILE A 213 -2.92 -4.90 -12.89
C ILE A 213 -1.52 -5.47 -13.10
N LYS A 214 -0.73 -4.79 -13.92
CA LYS A 214 0.68 -5.08 -14.19
C LYS A 214 1.48 -3.78 -14.21
N VAL A 215 2.65 -3.72 -13.55
CA VAL A 215 3.44 -2.48 -13.43
C VAL A 215 4.94 -2.64 -13.69
N GLY A 216 5.46 -3.86 -13.67
CA GLY A 216 6.91 -4.10 -13.86
C GLY A 216 7.36 -4.03 -15.31
N LYS A 217 8.65 -3.81 -15.54
CA LYS A 217 9.30 -3.81 -16.87
C LYS A 217 9.20 -5.14 -17.61
N THR A 218 9.03 -6.24 -16.86
CA THR A 218 8.87 -7.60 -17.41
C THR A 218 7.56 -7.79 -18.14
N HIS A 219 6.60 -6.90 -17.93
CA HIS A 219 5.30 -6.97 -18.63
C HIS A 219 5.37 -6.25 -19.97
N PRO A 220 4.64 -6.72 -20.99
CA PRO A 220 4.53 -6.03 -22.26
C PRO A 220 4.11 -4.57 -22.05
N LYS A 221 4.72 -3.67 -22.81
CA LYS A 221 4.33 -2.24 -22.81
C LYS A 221 2.86 -2.09 -23.19
N VAL A 222 2.20 -1.11 -22.61
CA VAL A 222 0.87 -0.68 -23.05
C VAL A 222 1.05 0.06 -24.38
N ARG A 223 0.38 -0.38 -25.43
CA ARG A 223 0.32 0.27 -26.74
C ARG A 223 -0.84 1.26 -26.77
#